data_1d19e5a9ccabc2ee893252de36464026
#
_entry.id   1d19e5a9ccabc2ee893252de36464026
#
_cell.length_a   1.000
_cell.length_b   1.000
_cell.length_c   1.000
_cell.angle_alpha   90.00
_cell.angle_beta   90.00
_cell.angle_gamma   90.00
#
_symmetry.space_group_name_H-M   'P 1'
#
loop_
_entity.id
_entity.type
_entity.pdbx_description
1 polymer ?
#
loop_
_entity_poly.entity_id
_entity_poly.type
_entity_poly.pdbx_seq_one_letter_code
_entity_poly.pdbx_strand_id
1 'polypeptide(L)'
;MIVVELIDRFAMTVKEQLGNELPPACIDGLKEIDNPRPTLIIPVWIDGLLQRTCPNPVLQKKVKDVWDTMVTRLIQLPFVQQHHSFFHLFDSVDDLEWGFKFSKGVIRGNLTSIFAWITQKTGIGTRDASYSKYVAREDAFKSRMARFVVYGHTHVYEMVPLDSTMMPDGILDQIYINSGTWRPYHELAHLDPEQEEFIRYQVMTYLAFFKDGERGGRAFEVWSGVLGSPIAPSS
;
A
#
# COMPACT_ATOMS: atom_id res chain seq x y z
N MET A 1 -10.18 -3.37 3.65
CA MET A 1 -10.92 -4.56 3.20
C MET A 1 -11.51 -4.41 1.80
N ILE A 2 -12.32 -3.39 1.49
CA ILE A 2 -12.98 -3.23 0.17
C ILE A 2 -12.01 -3.02 -0.99
N VAL A 3 -10.94 -2.23 -0.80
CA VAL A 3 -9.93 -1.96 -1.85
C VAL A 3 -9.14 -3.22 -2.19
N VAL A 4 -8.77 -4.01 -1.20
CA VAL A 4 -8.07 -5.30 -1.40
C VAL A 4 -8.96 -6.25 -2.19
N GLU A 5 -10.25 -6.34 -1.85
CA GLU A 5 -11.21 -7.16 -2.58
C GLU A 5 -11.40 -6.68 -4.03
N LEU A 6 -11.38 -5.37 -4.28
CA LEU A 6 -11.42 -4.81 -5.64
C LEU A 6 -10.20 -5.27 -6.45
N ILE A 7 -9.00 -5.19 -5.87
CA ILE A 7 -7.75 -5.54 -6.51
C ILE A 7 -7.71 -7.03 -6.86
N ASP A 8 -8.04 -7.89 -5.89
CA ASP A 8 -8.09 -9.34 -6.09
C ASP A 8 -9.11 -9.72 -7.16
N ARG A 9 -10.31 -9.15 -7.08
CA ARG A 9 -11.37 -9.38 -8.07
C ARG A 9 -10.99 -8.89 -9.47
N PHE A 10 -10.27 -7.78 -9.58
CA PHE A 10 -9.81 -7.28 -10.86
C PHE A 10 -8.87 -8.29 -11.53
N ALA A 11 -7.83 -8.76 -10.83
CA ALA A 11 -6.89 -9.73 -11.38
C ALA A 11 -7.61 -11.03 -11.80
N MET A 12 -8.55 -11.52 -10.98
CA MET A 12 -9.38 -12.69 -11.31
C MET A 12 -10.24 -12.45 -12.54
N THR A 13 -10.94 -11.32 -12.60
CA THR A 13 -11.84 -10.98 -13.72
C THR A 13 -11.09 -10.87 -15.04
N VAL A 14 -9.93 -10.21 -15.03
CA VAL A 14 -9.06 -10.14 -16.23
C VAL A 14 -8.62 -11.53 -16.67
N LYS A 15 -8.21 -12.38 -15.73
CA LYS A 15 -7.80 -13.76 -16.03
C LYS A 15 -8.97 -14.57 -16.60
N GLU A 16 -10.16 -14.45 -16.06
CA GLU A 16 -11.35 -15.17 -16.53
C GLU A 16 -11.80 -14.71 -17.91
N GLN A 17 -11.83 -13.40 -18.15
CA GLN A 17 -12.36 -12.85 -19.41
C GLN A 17 -11.33 -12.80 -20.54
N LEU A 18 -10.08 -12.57 -20.23
CA LEU A 18 -9.03 -12.27 -21.21
C LEU A 18 -7.81 -13.18 -21.11
N GLY A 19 -7.79 -14.13 -20.16
CA GLY A 19 -6.61 -14.93 -19.88
C GLY A 19 -6.08 -15.75 -21.05
N ASN A 20 -6.95 -16.15 -21.99
CA ASN A 20 -6.56 -16.85 -23.22
C ASN A 20 -6.05 -15.93 -24.33
N GLU A 21 -6.32 -14.63 -24.23
CA GLU A 21 -5.93 -13.63 -25.24
C GLU A 21 -4.66 -12.86 -24.81
N LEU A 22 -4.41 -12.75 -23.50
CA LEU A 22 -3.31 -11.98 -22.95
C LEU A 22 -1.98 -12.77 -22.97
N PRO A 23 -0.85 -12.09 -23.19
CA PRO A 23 0.46 -12.70 -23.03
C PRO A 23 0.67 -13.28 -21.62
N PRO A 24 1.36 -14.43 -21.47
CA PRO A 24 1.67 -15.01 -20.17
C PRO A 24 2.34 -14.03 -19.20
N ALA A 25 3.28 -13.22 -19.68
CA ALA A 25 3.97 -12.20 -18.89
C ALA A 25 3.01 -11.14 -18.30
N CYS A 26 1.94 -10.81 -19.03
CA CYS A 26 0.90 -9.90 -18.50
C CYS A 26 0.11 -10.57 -17.37
N ILE A 27 -0.30 -11.82 -17.55
CA ILE A 27 -1.03 -12.59 -16.53
C ILE A 27 -0.16 -12.79 -15.27
N ASP A 28 1.12 -13.09 -15.45
CA ASP A 28 2.05 -13.27 -14.33
C ASP A 28 2.31 -11.94 -13.60
N GLY A 29 2.44 -10.84 -14.36
CA GLY A 29 2.54 -9.50 -13.78
C GLY A 29 1.32 -9.15 -12.93
N LEU A 30 0.11 -9.43 -13.37
CA LEU A 30 -1.12 -9.14 -12.63
C LEU A 30 -1.21 -9.85 -11.27
N LYS A 31 -0.47 -10.93 -11.04
CA LYS A 31 -0.37 -11.56 -9.71
C LYS A 31 0.32 -10.67 -8.66
N GLU A 32 1.09 -9.69 -9.12
CA GLU A 32 1.82 -8.73 -8.27
C GLU A 32 1.04 -7.43 -8.00
N ILE A 33 -0.22 -7.35 -8.44
CA ILE A 33 -1.04 -6.12 -8.38
C ILE A 33 -1.24 -5.60 -6.95
N ASP A 34 -1.11 -6.45 -5.95
CA ASP A 34 -1.24 -6.10 -4.53
C ASP A 34 0.05 -5.50 -3.92
N ASN A 35 1.13 -5.43 -4.69
CA ASN A 35 2.44 -4.96 -4.22
C ASN A 35 2.77 -3.48 -4.48
N PRO A 36 2.19 -2.75 -5.48
CA PRO A 36 2.46 -1.33 -5.69
C PRO A 36 2.08 -0.47 -4.48
N ARG A 37 2.94 0.51 -4.14
CA ARG A 37 2.75 1.43 -3.01
C ARG A 37 3.05 2.88 -3.41
N PRO A 38 2.24 3.84 -2.91
CA PRO A 38 0.99 3.63 -2.17
C PRO A 38 -0.07 2.93 -3.02
N THR A 39 -1.07 2.31 -2.40
CA THR A 39 -2.14 1.55 -3.11
C THR A 39 -2.84 2.37 -4.22
N LEU A 40 -2.90 3.69 -4.06
CA LEU A 40 -3.45 4.61 -5.08
C LEU A 40 -2.70 4.61 -6.41
N ILE A 41 -1.46 4.12 -6.45
CA ILE A 41 -0.65 4.09 -7.67
C ILE A 41 -0.94 2.86 -8.55
N ILE A 42 -1.78 1.95 -8.10
CA ILE A 42 -2.12 0.72 -8.83
C ILE A 42 -2.55 0.97 -10.28
N PRO A 43 -3.38 1.98 -10.61
CA PRO A 43 -3.73 2.26 -12.00
C PRO A 43 -2.53 2.60 -12.88
N VAL A 44 -1.56 3.34 -12.37
CA VAL A 44 -0.29 3.66 -13.05
C VAL A 44 0.52 2.39 -13.25
N TRP A 45 0.58 1.55 -12.21
CA TRP A 45 1.28 0.26 -12.30
C TRP A 45 0.65 -0.67 -13.33
N ILE A 46 -0.69 -0.72 -13.43
CA ILE A 46 -1.42 -1.49 -14.45
C ILE A 46 -1.03 -0.98 -15.85
N ASP A 47 -1.01 0.35 -16.04
CA ASP A 47 -0.65 0.93 -17.34
C ASP A 47 0.78 0.57 -17.73
N GLY A 48 1.75 0.80 -16.85
CA GLY A 48 3.14 0.43 -17.09
C GLY A 48 3.33 -1.09 -17.30
N LEU A 49 2.61 -1.94 -16.57
CA LEU A 49 2.62 -3.39 -16.81
C LEU A 49 2.14 -3.72 -18.23
N LEU A 50 1.01 -3.13 -18.65
CA LEU A 50 0.44 -3.37 -19.97
C LEU A 50 1.34 -2.87 -21.09
N GLN A 51 1.97 -1.71 -20.93
CA GLN A 51 2.93 -1.19 -21.92
C GLN A 51 4.10 -2.15 -22.14
N ARG A 52 4.63 -2.73 -21.06
CA ARG A 52 5.79 -3.64 -21.11
C ARG A 52 5.46 -5.05 -21.56
N THR A 53 4.27 -5.55 -21.25
CA THR A 53 3.95 -6.98 -21.39
C THR A 53 2.87 -7.29 -22.41
N CYS A 54 2.11 -6.31 -22.87
CA CYS A 54 0.98 -6.48 -23.77
C CYS A 54 1.11 -5.55 -24.99
N PRO A 55 1.75 -5.98 -26.10
CA PRO A 55 1.96 -5.12 -27.26
C PRO A 55 0.68 -4.78 -28.04
N ASN A 56 -0.43 -5.48 -27.77
CA ASN A 56 -1.69 -5.26 -28.48
C ASN A 56 -2.54 -4.18 -27.79
N PRO A 57 -2.72 -2.98 -28.40
CA PRO A 57 -3.45 -1.88 -27.80
C PRO A 57 -4.94 -2.17 -27.57
N VAL A 58 -5.53 -3.06 -28.35
CA VAL A 58 -6.93 -3.48 -28.16
C VAL A 58 -7.08 -4.29 -26.85
N LEU A 59 -6.12 -5.18 -26.58
CA LEU A 59 -6.10 -5.95 -25.33
C LEU A 59 -5.79 -5.07 -24.13
N GLN A 60 -4.84 -4.14 -24.25
CA GLN A 60 -4.59 -3.14 -23.22
C GLN A 60 -5.88 -2.38 -22.87
N LYS A 61 -6.61 -1.92 -23.89
CA LYS A 61 -7.87 -1.22 -23.68
C LYS A 61 -8.91 -2.10 -22.98
N LYS A 62 -9.07 -3.36 -23.39
CA LYS A 62 -9.98 -4.31 -22.72
C LYS A 62 -9.67 -4.45 -21.22
N VAL A 63 -8.41 -4.59 -20.84
CA VAL A 63 -7.99 -4.70 -19.43
C VAL A 63 -8.33 -3.42 -18.66
N LYS A 64 -8.05 -2.25 -19.25
CA LYS A 64 -8.38 -0.94 -18.66
C LYS A 64 -9.90 -0.75 -18.50
N ASP A 65 -10.70 -1.20 -19.48
CA ASP A 65 -12.17 -1.15 -19.41
C ASP A 65 -12.72 -2.04 -18.27
N VAL A 66 -12.08 -3.18 -17.97
CA VAL A 66 -12.41 -4.00 -16.79
C VAL A 66 -12.17 -3.21 -15.50
N TRP A 67 -11.01 -2.59 -15.36
CA TRP A 67 -10.69 -1.73 -14.20
C TRP A 67 -11.73 -0.63 -14.02
N ASP A 68 -11.99 0.16 -15.05
CA ASP A 68 -12.93 1.27 -15.02
C ASP A 68 -14.35 0.84 -14.64
N THR A 69 -14.76 -0.32 -15.14
CA THR A 69 -16.08 -0.90 -14.83
C THR A 69 -16.16 -1.26 -13.36
N MET A 70 -15.13 -1.91 -12.81
CA MET A 70 -15.12 -2.35 -11.41
C MET A 70 -15.06 -1.17 -10.44
N VAL A 71 -14.21 -0.20 -10.73
CA VAL A 71 -14.12 1.05 -9.95
C VAL A 71 -15.45 1.81 -9.97
N THR A 72 -16.09 1.91 -11.15
CA THR A 72 -17.39 2.57 -11.27
C THR A 72 -18.47 1.88 -10.43
N ARG A 73 -18.51 0.56 -10.46
CA ARG A 73 -19.44 -0.23 -9.62
C ARG A 73 -19.17 -0.04 -8.13
N LEU A 74 -17.89 -0.03 -7.73
CA LEU A 74 -17.52 0.19 -6.33
C LEU A 74 -18.02 1.54 -5.81
N ILE A 75 -17.78 2.62 -6.57
CA ILE A 75 -18.22 3.97 -6.18
C ILE A 75 -19.75 4.06 -6.07
N GLN A 76 -20.48 3.28 -6.88
CA GLN A 76 -21.94 3.27 -6.88
C GLN A 76 -22.56 2.43 -5.75
N LEU A 77 -21.78 1.67 -4.99
CA LEU A 77 -22.32 0.91 -3.87
C LEU A 77 -22.93 1.85 -2.82
N PRO A 78 -24.18 1.60 -2.37
CA PRO A 78 -24.84 2.43 -1.36
C PRO A 78 -24.01 2.56 -0.07
N PHE A 79 -23.32 1.49 0.31
CA PHE A 79 -22.43 1.49 1.46
C PHE A 79 -21.27 2.48 1.30
N VAL A 80 -20.66 2.56 0.11
CA VAL A 80 -19.58 3.51 -0.18
C VAL A 80 -20.10 4.94 -0.16
N GLN A 81 -21.31 5.17 -0.69
CA GLN A 81 -21.93 6.50 -0.71
C GLN A 81 -22.43 6.97 0.66
N GLN A 82 -22.86 6.04 1.53
CA GLN A 82 -23.40 6.38 2.86
C GLN A 82 -22.37 6.49 3.97
N HIS A 83 -21.22 5.83 3.82
CA HIS A 83 -20.20 5.74 4.86
C HIS A 83 -18.95 6.56 4.53
N HIS A 84 -19.13 7.86 4.32
CA HIS A 84 -18.05 8.83 4.07
C HIS A 84 -16.90 8.78 5.10
N SER A 85 -17.15 8.33 6.33
CA SER A 85 -16.14 8.27 7.39
C SER A 85 -15.42 6.92 7.55
N PHE A 86 -15.84 5.87 6.84
CA PHE A 86 -15.32 4.50 7.05
C PHE A 86 -14.08 4.17 6.18
N PHE A 87 -13.81 5.00 5.17
CA PHE A 87 -12.64 4.84 4.30
C PHE A 87 -11.44 5.60 4.84
N HIS A 88 -10.99 5.21 6.02
CA HIS A 88 -9.84 5.81 6.70
C HIS A 88 -8.46 5.49 6.10
N LEU A 89 -8.40 4.79 4.99
CA LEU A 89 -7.18 4.72 4.14
C LEU A 89 -6.97 6.03 3.35
N PHE A 90 -8.04 6.82 3.21
CA PHE A 90 -8.06 8.13 2.59
C PHE A 90 -8.78 9.05 3.58
N ASP A 91 -8.22 10.17 3.92
CA ASP A 91 -8.76 11.07 4.95
C ASP A 91 -10.16 11.63 4.65
N SER A 92 -10.67 11.41 3.43
CA SER A 92 -12.06 11.71 3.04
C SER A 92 -12.53 10.83 1.88
N VAL A 93 -13.86 10.65 1.74
CA VAL A 93 -14.49 9.98 0.58
C VAL A 93 -14.24 10.78 -0.69
N ASP A 94 -14.12 12.10 -0.58
CA ASP A 94 -13.74 12.95 -1.69
C ASP A 94 -12.37 12.56 -2.24
N ASP A 95 -11.43 12.18 -1.38
CA ASP A 95 -10.11 11.71 -1.78
C ASP A 95 -10.17 10.32 -2.46
N LEU A 96 -11.07 9.44 -2.02
CA LEU A 96 -11.30 8.14 -2.67
C LEU A 96 -11.98 8.33 -4.05
N GLU A 97 -13.03 9.11 -4.10
CA GLU A 97 -13.75 9.42 -5.33
C GLU A 97 -12.83 10.17 -6.31
N TRP A 98 -12.00 11.08 -5.80
CA TRP A 98 -10.97 11.75 -6.54
C TRP A 98 -9.88 10.78 -7.01
N GLY A 99 -9.34 9.93 -6.14
CA GLY A 99 -8.38 8.90 -6.50
C GLY A 99 -8.91 7.96 -7.59
N PHE A 100 -10.18 7.58 -7.53
CA PHE A 100 -10.81 6.76 -8.56
C PHE A 100 -11.20 7.54 -9.82
N LYS A 101 -11.62 8.79 -9.72
CA LYS A 101 -11.80 9.68 -10.89
C LYS A 101 -10.47 9.95 -11.58
N PHE A 102 -9.40 10.11 -10.79
CA PHE A 102 -8.03 10.20 -11.30
C PHE A 102 -7.55 8.90 -11.93
N SER A 103 -7.86 7.74 -11.36
CA SER A 103 -7.51 6.46 -11.99
C SER A 103 -8.07 6.34 -13.41
N LYS A 104 -9.27 6.88 -13.64
CA LYS A 104 -9.83 7.03 -15.00
C LYS A 104 -9.07 8.05 -15.87
N GLY A 105 -8.47 9.06 -15.26
CA GLY A 105 -7.66 10.08 -15.93
C GLY A 105 -6.24 9.59 -16.24
N VAL A 106 -5.63 8.79 -15.39
CA VAL A 106 -4.32 8.12 -15.60
C VAL A 106 -4.40 7.25 -16.85
N ILE A 107 -5.45 6.45 -16.92
CA ILE A 107 -5.72 5.62 -18.09
C ILE A 107 -5.89 6.47 -19.36
N ARG A 108 -6.12 7.79 -19.23
CA ARG A 108 -6.26 8.75 -20.33
C ARG A 108 -5.05 9.67 -20.56
N GLY A 109 -3.94 9.49 -19.86
CA GLY A 109 -2.67 10.14 -20.19
C GLY A 109 -2.30 11.42 -19.41
N ASN A 110 -2.79 11.64 -18.19
CA ASN A 110 -2.43 12.82 -17.38
C ASN A 110 -1.69 12.45 -16.07
N LEU A 111 -0.55 11.76 -16.23
CA LEU A 111 0.25 11.22 -15.14
C LEU A 111 0.90 12.26 -14.23
N THR A 112 1.38 13.37 -14.79
CA THR A 112 2.11 14.40 -14.04
C THR A 112 1.26 15.04 -12.94
N SER A 113 -0.01 15.25 -13.17
CA SER A 113 -0.92 15.83 -12.17
C SER A 113 -1.26 14.83 -11.06
N ILE A 114 -1.27 13.54 -11.38
CA ILE A 114 -1.55 12.45 -10.42
C ILE A 114 -0.35 12.21 -9.54
N PHE A 115 0.84 12.15 -10.11
CA PHE A 115 2.07 12.03 -9.34
C PHE A 115 2.26 13.24 -8.41
N ALA A 116 2.03 14.46 -8.89
CA ALA A 116 2.07 15.66 -8.08
C ALA A 116 1.03 15.61 -6.95
N TRP A 117 -0.17 15.11 -7.21
CA TRP A 117 -1.22 14.96 -6.21
C TRP A 117 -0.88 13.86 -5.18
N ILE A 118 -0.40 12.68 -5.61
CA ILE A 118 0.04 11.61 -4.70
C ILE A 118 1.17 12.12 -3.80
N THR A 119 2.20 12.76 -4.35
CA THR A 119 3.31 13.33 -3.57
C THR A 119 2.87 14.44 -2.62
N GLN A 120 1.91 15.25 -3.00
CA GLN A 120 1.37 16.33 -2.17
C GLN A 120 0.52 15.78 -1.01
N LYS A 121 -0.29 14.75 -1.26
CA LYS A 121 -1.21 14.16 -0.25
C LYS A 121 -0.52 13.19 0.70
N THR A 122 0.45 12.42 0.21
CA THR A 122 1.13 11.40 1.03
C THR A 122 2.40 11.91 1.71
N GLY A 123 2.78 13.18 1.43
CA GLY A 123 4.13 13.65 1.79
C GLY A 123 5.19 12.88 0.99
N ILE A 124 6.39 13.41 0.92
CA ILE A 124 7.50 12.76 0.20
C ILE A 124 7.63 11.30 0.64
N GLY A 125 7.12 10.36 -0.13
CA GLY A 125 7.26 8.91 0.07
C GLY A 125 5.93 8.21 0.33
N THR A 126 5.52 7.46 -0.52
CA THR A 126 5.13 6.05 -0.62
C THR A 126 4.48 5.38 0.62
N ARG A 127 4.11 6.10 1.69
CA ARG A 127 3.55 5.49 2.91
C ARG A 127 2.04 5.55 2.88
N ASP A 128 1.42 4.37 2.97
CA ASP A 128 0.02 4.25 3.37
C ASP A 128 -0.20 4.90 4.74
N ALA A 129 -1.42 5.38 5.01
CA ALA A 129 -1.72 6.10 6.25
C ALA A 129 -1.32 5.29 7.50
N SER A 130 -0.64 5.95 8.44
CA SER A 130 -0.25 5.33 9.71
C SER A 130 -1.48 4.90 10.51
N TYR A 131 -1.42 3.69 11.06
CA TYR A 131 -2.42 3.16 11.98
C TYR A 131 -2.27 3.69 13.42
N SER A 132 -1.25 4.48 13.70
CA SER A 132 -0.94 4.98 15.05
C SER A 132 -2.12 5.69 15.73
N LYS A 133 -2.91 6.45 14.96
CA LYS A 133 -4.11 7.14 15.46
C LYS A 133 -5.21 6.20 15.97
N TYR A 134 -5.25 4.95 15.48
CA TYR A 134 -6.22 3.94 15.93
C TYR A 134 -5.75 3.23 17.18
N VAL A 135 -4.45 2.98 17.27
CA VAL A 135 -3.81 2.35 18.43
C VAL A 135 -4.09 3.12 19.71
N ALA A 136 -4.07 4.45 19.66
CA ALA A 136 -4.40 5.31 20.80
C ALA A 136 -5.85 5.09 21.33
N ARG A 137 -6.70 4.41 20.56
CA ARG A 137 -8.09 4.08 20.93
C ARG A 137 -8.25 2.68 21.51
N GLU A 138 -7.24 1.82 21.43
CA GLU A 138 -7.25 0.49 22.01
C GLU A 138 -7.36 0.54 23.54
N ASP A 139 -8.26 -0.26 24.12
CA ASP A 139 -8.54 -0.22 25.55
C ASP A 139 -7.33 -0.59 26.41
N ALA A 140 -6.54 -1.57 26.00
CA ALA A 140 -5.30 -1.97 26.68
C ALA A 140 -4.27 -0.83 26.68
N PHE A 141 -4.29 0.03 25.66
CA PHE A 141 -3.41 1.16 25.53
C PHE A 141 -3.89 2.35 26.38
N LYS A 142 -5.19 2.68 26.30
CA LYS A 142 -5.82 3.72 27.14
C LYS A 142 -5.69 3.43 28.63
N SER A 143 -5.90 2.17 29.03
CA SER A 143 -5.80 1.74 30.42
C SER A 143 -4.36 1.58 30.91
N ARG A 144 -3.37 1.85 30.03
CA ARG A 144 -1.93 1.72 30.34
C ARG A 144 -1.48 0.33 30.72
N MET A 145 -2.22 -0.70 30.33
CA MET A 145 -1.85 -2.11 30.51
C MET A 145 -0.84 -2.59 29.47
N ALA A 146 -0.78 -1.92 28.31
CA ALA A 146 0.14 -2.26 27.23
C ALA A 146 1.18 -1.15 27.01
N ARG A 147 2.44 -1.52 26.99
CA ARG A 147 3.56 -0.65 26.63
C ARG A 147 3.76 -0.56 25.12
N PHE A 148 3.58 -1.69 24.44
CA PHE A 148 3.76 -1.80 23.00
C PHE A 148 2.48 -2.30 22.34
N VAL A 149 2.14 -1.70 21.20
CA VAL A 149 1.17 -2.27 20.26
C VAL A 149 1.89 -2.50 18.95
N VAL A 150 1.87 -3.76 18.51
CA VAL A 150 2.58 -4.19 17.32
C VAL A 150 1.59 -4.65 16.27
N TYR A 151 1.65 -4.01 15.10
CA TYR A 151 0.91 -4.43 13.92
C TYR A 151 1.87 -4.94 12.86
N GLY A 152 1.36 -5.79 11.98
CA GLY A 152 1.90 -6.07 10.66
C GLY A 152 0.97 -5.48 9.61
N HIS A 153 0.96 -6.01 8.41
CA HIS A 153 0.01 -5.72 7.32
C HIS A 153 0.34 -4.53 6.43
N THR A 154 0.81 -3.40 6.93
CA THR A 154 1.36 -2.38 6.04
C THR A 154 2.69 -2.88 5.49
N HIS A 155 3.03 -2.52 4.27
CA HIS A 155 4.27 -3.02 3.68
C HIS A 155 5.51 -2.29 4.21
N VAL A 156 5.32 -1.22 5.00
CA VAL A 156 6.38 -0.35 5.49
C VAL A 156 6.53 -0.48 7.01
N TYR A 157 7.76 -0.57 7.48
CA TYR A 157 8.10 -0.46 8.90
C TYR A 157 7.80 0.96 9.40
N GLU A 158 7.18 1.04 10.57
CA GLU A 158 6.90 2.32 11.23
C GLU A 158 7.04 2.17 12.75
N MET A 159 7.60 3.17 13.41
CA MET A 159 7.61 3.27 14.87
C MET A 159 7.19 4.68 15.26
N VAL A 160 6.14 4.76 16.09
CA VAL A 160 5.58 6.04 16.57
C VAL A 160 5.48 6.02 18.10
N PRO A 161 6.25 6.86 18.82
CA PRO A 161 6.02 7.09 20.23
C PRO A 161 4.68 7.83 20.40
N LEU A 162 3.78 7.29 21.22
CA LEU A 162 2.42 7.82 21.39
C LEU A 162 2.20 8.52 22.72
N ASP A 163 2.75 7.98 23.81
CA ASP A 163 2.61 8.56 25.14
C ASP A 163 3.82 8.25 26.02
N SER A 164 4.08 9.11 26.99
CA SER A 164 5.08 8.92 28.05
C SER A 164 4.50 9.44 29.36
N THR A 165 4.21 8.54 30.29
CA THR A 165 3.51 8.86 31.52
C THR A 165 4.31 8.42 32.74
N MET A 166 4.39 9.31 33.75
CA MET A 166 4.95 8.95 35.08
C MET A 166 3.97 8.03 35.81
N MET A 167 4.44 6.85 36.15
CA MET A 167 3.73 5.84 36.95
C MET A 167 4.42 5.67 38.30
N PRO A 168 3.77 5.06 39.31
CA PRO A 168 4.39 4.81 40.60
C PRO A 168 5.72 4.04 40.51
N ASP A 169 5.83 3.13 39.54
CA ASP A 169 6.98 2.24 39.35
C ASP A 169 7.98 2.76 38.30
N GLY A 170 7.81 3.98 37.81
CA GLY A 170 8.69 4.61 36.80
C GLY A 170 7.96 5.20 35.61
N ILE A 171 8.67 5.44 34.53
CA ILE A 171 8.09 6.00 33.30
C ILE A 171 7.55 4.87 32.43
N LEU A 172 6.30 4.99 32.02
CA LEU A 172 5.66 4.15 30.99
C LEU A 172 5.68 4.88 29.66
N ASP A 173 6.58 4.47 28.77
CA ASP A 173 6.54 4.90 27.38
C ASP A 173 5.66 3.95 26.57
N GLN A 174 4.70 4.49 25.84
CA GLN A 174 3.78 3.72 25.01
C GLN A 174 4.10 3.96 23.53
N ILE A 175 4.39 2.87 22.82
CA ILE A 175 4.90 2.92 21.45
C ILE A 175 4.06 2.03 20.54
N TYR A 176 3.66 2.58 19.41
CA TYR A 176 3.15 1.82 18.28
C TYR A 176 4.29 1.42 17.36
N ILE A 177 4.29 0.16 16.94
CA ILE A 177 5.25 -0.39 16.00
C ILE A 177 4.49 -1.15 14.92
N ASN A 178 4.81 -0.86 13.66
CA ASN A 178 4.38 -1.67 12.53
C ASN A 178 5.60 -2.35 11.93
N SER A 179 5.62 -3.68 11.94
CA SER A 179 6.75 -4.45 11.39
C SER A 179 6.76 -4.48 9.86
N GLY A 180 5.72 -3.95 9.22
CA GLY A 180 5.53 -4.13 7.80
C GLY A 180 5.18 -5.58 7.44
N THR A 181 5.46 -5.96 6.22
CA THR A 181 5.36 -7.35 5.75
C THR A 181 6.65 -7.74 5.04
N TRP A 182 6.97 -9.04 4.99
CA TRP A 182 8.10 -9.56 4.23
C TRP A 182 7.75 -9.82 2.76
N ARG A 183 6.64 -9.27 2.28
CA ARG A 183 6.28 -9.32 0.87
C ARG A 183 7.06 -8.27 0.09
N PRO A 184 7.43 -8.56 -1.15
CA PRO A 184 7.96 -7.54 -2.04
C PRO A 184 6.91 -6.45 -2.27
N TYR A 185 7.38 -5.22 -2.53
CA TYR A 185 6.54 -4.15 -3.02
C TYR A 185 7.23 -3.40 -4.17
N HIS A 186 6.42 -2.68 -4.92
CA HIS A 186 6.83 -1.95 -6.10
C HIS A 186 6.62 -0.46 -5.85
N GLU A 187 7.66 0.31 -6.02
CA GLU A 187 7.65 1.76 -5.87
C GLU A 187 7.98 2.42 -7.19
N LEU A 188 7.20 3.43 -7.57
CA LEU A 188 7.40 4.16 -8.82
C LEU A 188 8.76 4.85 -8.80
N ALA A 189 9.52 4.74 -9.89
CA ALA A 189 10.77 5.47 -10.07
C ALA A 189 10.51 6.98 -10.14
N HIS A 190 11.19 7.76 -9.31
CA HIS A 190 10.88 9.17 -9.10
C HIS A 190 11.51 10.12 -10.12
N LEU A 191 12.58 9.70 -10.82
CA LEU A 191 13.31 10.58 -11.75
C LEU A 191 12.53 10.81 -13.04
N ASP A 192 11.86 9.79 -13.53
CA ASP A 192 11.04 9.88 -14.75
C ASP A 192 9.75 9.07 -14.56
N PRO A 193 8.77 9.62 -13.81
CA PRO A 193 7.54 8.91 -13.48
C PRO A 193 6.64 8.67 -14.71
N GLU A 194 6.86 9.39 -15.82
CA GLU A 194 6.11 9.22 -17.07
C GLU A 194 6.43 7.91 -17.78
N GLN A 195 7.57 7.30 -17.49
CA GLN A 195 7.91 5.96 -17.99
C GLN A 195 7.18 4.84 -17.24
N GLU A 196 6.49 5.15 -16.16
CA GLU A 196 5.72 4.19 -15.34
C GLU A 196 6.55 2.96 -14.92
N GLU A 197 7.83 3.18 -14.64
CA GLU A 197 8.72 2.14 -14.18
C GLU A 197 8.65 1.99 -12.66
N PHE A 198 8.60 0.74 -12.21
CA PHE A 198 8.52 0.39 -10.80
C PHE A 198 9.73 -0.41 -10.36
N ILE A 199 10.32 0.02 -9.25
CA ILE A 199 11.42 -0.68 -8.61
C ILE A 199 10.83 -1.66 -7.59
N ARG A 200 11.14 -2.94 -7.78
CA ARG A 200 10.73 -4.00 -6.87
C ARG A 200 11.79 -4.21 -5.80
N TYR A 201 11.38 -4.19 -4.54
CA TYR A 201 12.25 -4.55 -3.43
C TYR A 201 11.44 -5.12 -2.26
N GLN A 202 12.13 -5.67 -1.27
CA GLN A 202 11.54 -6.30 -0.11
C GLN A 202 12.23 -5.78 1.14
N VAL A 203 11.43 -5.33 2.10
CA VAL A 203 11.92 -4.95 3.43
C VAL A 203 11.54 -6.03 4.41
N MET A 204 12.54 -6.58 5.08
CA MET A 204 12.37 -7.56 6.13
C MET A 204 12.66 -6.92 7.47
N THR A 205 11.64 -6.79 8.31
CA THR A 205 11.78 -6.26 9.66
C THR A 205 11.41 -7.33 10.67
N TYR A 206 12.21 -7.47 11.72
CA TYR A 206 11.83 -8.25 12.88
C TYR A 206 12.01 -7.46 14.17
N LEU A 207 11.23 -7.82 15.16
CA LEU A 207 11.20 -7.20 16.47
C LEU A 207 11.57 -8.25 17.51
N ALA A 208 12.45 -7.89 18.43
CA ALA A 208 12.79 -8.69 19.59
C ALA A 208 12.43 -7.92 20.86
N PHE A 209 11.57 -8.49 21.70
CA PHE A 209 11.23 -7.93 23.01
C PHE A 209 11.96 -8.71 24.10
N PHE A 210 12.47 -8.02 25.09
CA PHE A 210 13.28 -8.59 26.16
C PHE A 210 12.55 -8.47 27.50
N LYS A 211 12.84 -9.41 28.38
CA LYS A 211 12.42 -9.36 29.79
C LYS A 211 13.30 -8.37 30.56
N ASP A 212 12.77 -7.94 31.71
CA ASP A 212 13.54 -7.08 32.60
C ASP A 212 14.87 -7.72 32.97
N GLY A 213 15.94 -6.94 32.90
CA GLY A 213 17.31 -7.38 33.15
C GLY A 213 18.03 -8.04 31.96
N GLU A 214 17.35 -8.38 30.88
CA GLU A 214 17.98 -8.85 29.66
C GLU A 214 18.59 -7.69 28.85
N ARG A 215 19.58 -8.00 28.02
CA ARG A 215 20.19 -7.05 27.05
C ARG A 215 20.52 -5.65 27.62
N GLY A 216 20.94 -5.59 28.89
CA GLY A 216 21.30 -4.32 29.53
C GLY A 216 20.09 -3.40 29.80
N GLY A 217 18.90 -3.97 30.03
CA GLY A 217 17.68 -3.23 30.33
C GLY A 217 16.94 -2.67 29.11
N ARG A 218 17.33 -3.05 27.89
CA ARG A 218 16.58 -2.69 26.69
C ARG A 218 15.26 -3.42 26.66
N ALA A 219 14.18 -2.70 26.36
CA ALA A 219 12.86 -3.31 26.28
C ALA A 219 12.65 -4.04 24.93
N PHE A 220 13.26 -3.55 23.86
CA PHE A 220 13.14 -4.14 22.51
C PHE A 220 14.31 -3.75 21.61
N GLU A 221 14.45 -4.47 20.51
CA GLU A 221 15.31 -4.16 19.38
C GLU A 221 14.55 -4.34 18.08
N VAL A 222 14.83 -3.50 17.07
CA VAL A 222 14.29 -3.61 15.73
C VAL A 222 15.43 -3.75 14.75
N TRP A 223 15.29 -4.70 13.84
CA TRP A 223 16.25 -4.92 12.76
C TRP A 223 15.53 -4.94 11.42
N SER A 224 16.03 -4.18 10.46
CA SER A 224 15.49 -4.13 9.10
C SER A 224 16.60 -4.38 8.09
N GLY A 225 16.30 -5.24 7.11
CA GLY A 225 17.14 -5.48 5.95
C GLY A 225 16.33 -5.24 4.66
N VAL A 226 16.99 -4.69 3.63
CA VAL A 226 16.38 -4.45 2.33
C VAL A 226 17.01 -5.38 1.31
N LEU A 227 16.17 -6.11 0.57
CA LEU A 227 16.57 -6.90 -0.60
C LEU A 227 16.05 -6.19 -1.84
N GLY A 228 16.95 -5.71 -2.68
CA GLY A 228 16.62 -5.20 -4.01
C GLY A 228 16.31 -6.32 -5.00
N SER A 229 15.79 -5.96 -6.17
CA SER A 229 15.65 -6.89 -7.29
C SER A 229 17.00 -7.42 -7.74
N PRO A 230 17.08 -8.68 -8.19
CA PRO A 230 18.29 -9.18 -8.84
C PRO A 230 18.65 -8.30 -10.04
N ILE A 231 19.92 -7.96 -10.17
CA ILE A 231 20.42 -7.31 -11.38
C ILE A 231 20.32 -8.36 -12.51
N ALA A 232 19.54 -8.06 -13.55
CA ALA A 232 19.52 -8.94 -14.71
C ALA A 232 20.94 -9.06 -15.27
N PRO A 233 21.42 -10.28 -15.63
CA PRO A 233 22.72 -10.40 -16.27
C PRO A 233 22.69 -9.57 -17.56
N SER A 234 23.70 -8.71 -17.74
CA SER A 234 23.90 -7.99 -18.99
C SER A 234 24.01 -9.00 -20.13
N SER A 235 23.06 -8.97 -21.03
CA SER A 235 23.01 -9.75 -22.27
C SER A 235 24.17 -9.37 -23.21
#